data_139f2d979cd4ac8bbcf6b5de72134bac
#
_entry.id   139f2d979cd4ac8bbcf6b5de72134bac
#
_cell.length_a   1.000
_cell.length_b   1.000
_cell.length_c   1.000
_cell.angle_alpha   90.00
_cell.angle_beta   90.00
_cell.angle_gamma   90.00
#
_symmetry.space_group_name_H-M   'P 1'
#
loop_
_entity.id
_entity.type
_entity.pdbx_description
1 polymer ?
#
loop_
_entity_poly.entity_id
_entity_poly.type
_entity_poly.pdbx_seq_one_letter_code
_entity_poly.pdbx_strand_id
1 'polypeptide(L)'
;MKKKARRYYSKCEQFDYAGTHLLLELWGATNITSLEKVKKALIDSVAACGATLLEIRLHRFSPNQGISGVAIIKESHLSIHTWPEFGYAAIDIFVCGEVNPYKAIPVLKKAFKPKKTQLLELKRGILE
;
A
#
# COMPACT_ATOMS: atom_id res chain seq x y z
N MET A 1 -10.05 -5.00 26.54
CA MET A 1 -10.64 -5.16 25.19
C MET A 1 -11.08 -6.60 24.98
N LYS A 2 -12.25 -6.79 24.44
CA LYS A 2 -12.78 -8.13 24.19
C LYS A 2 -12.03 -8.81 23.05
N LYS A 3 -11.85 -10.13 23.17
CA LYS A 3 -11.12 -10.94 22.20
C LYS A 3 -11.64 -10.77 20.76
N LYS A 4 -12.97 -10.65 20.57
CA LYS A 4 -13.60 -10.48 19.26
C LYS A 4 -13.22 -9.13 18.60
N ALA A 5 -13.10 -8.05 19.37
CA ALA A 5 -12.69 -6.75 18.88
C ALA A 5 -11.20 -6.73 18.50
N ARG A 6 -10.38 -7.48 19.24
CA ARG A 6 -8.94 -7.54 19.01
C ARG A 6 -8.53 -8.23 17.72
N ARG A 7 -9.42 -8.95 17.04
CA ARG A 7 -9.06 -9.58 15.77
C ARG A 7 -8.62 -8.59 14.68
N TYR A 8 -9.01 -7.31 14.84
CA TYR A 8 -8.60 -6.26 13.92
C TYR A 8 -7.36 -5.52 14.39
N TYR A 9 -6.79 -5.92 15.52
CA TYR A 9 -5.55 -5.38 16.02
C TYR A 9 -4.41 -6.35 15.75
N SER A 10 -3.27 -5.79 15.42
CA SER A 10 -2.03 -6.54 15.24
C SER A 10 -1.35 -6.73 16.59
N LYS A 11 -0.47 -7.72 16.68
CA LYS A 11 0.30 -7.96 17.88
C LYS A 11 1.79 -7.94 17.58
N CYS A 12 2.55 -7.43 18.53
CA CYS A 12 3.97 -7.65 18.55
C CYS A 12 4.35 -8.17 19.93
N GLU A 13 5.62 -8.45 20.14
CA GLU A 13 6.10 -9.07 21.35
C GLU A 13 5.70 -8.35 22.64
N GLN A 14 5.58 -7.02 22.59
CA GLN A 14 5.39 -6.19 23.80
C GLN A 14 4.07 -5.44 23.86
N PHE A 15 3.33 -5.34 22.77
CA PHE A 15 2.11 -4.55 22.75
C PHE A 15 1.20 -4.92 21.58
N ASP A 16 -0.07 -4.54 21.72
CA ASP A 16 -1.04 -4.60 20.64
C ASP A 16 -1.09 -3.24 19.94
N TYR A 17 -1.37 -3.24 18.64
CA TYR A 17 -1.49 -2.03 17.86
C TYR A 17 -2.52 -2.21 16.74
N ALA A 18 -3.06 -1.09 16.24
CA ALA A 18 -4.12 -1.15 15.23
C ALA A 18 -3.63 -1.74 13.92
N GLY A 19 -2.48 -1.28 13.45
CA GLY A 19 -1.95 -1.78 12.20
C GLY A 19 -0.56 -1.28 11.88
N THR A 20 0.02 -1.89 10.85
CA THR A 20 1.32 -1.51 10.31
C THR A 20 1.12 -0.63 9.09
N HIS A 21 1.75 0.52 9.08
CA HIS A 21 1.71 1.47 7.98
C HIS A 21 3.08 1.54 7.33
N LEU A 22 3.17 1.06 6.09
CA LEU A 22 4.39 1.18 5.29
C LEU A 22 4.26 2.37 4.37
N LEU A 23 5.28 3.22 4.39
CA LEU A 23 5.42 4.34 3.46
C LEU A 23 6.55 3.96 2.51
N LEU A 24 6.20 3.74 1.25
CA LEU A 24 7.14 3.28 0.25
C LEU A 24 7.36 4.37 -0.79
N GLU A 25 8.62 4.76 -0.95
CA GLU A 25 9.04 5.74 -1.94
C GLU A 25 9.74 5.03 -3.09
N LEU A 26 9.31 5.32 -4.32
CA LEU A 26 9.92 4.77 -5.52
C LEU A 26 10.44 5.90 -6.39
N TRP A 27 11.74 5.87 -6.75
CA TRP A 27 12.35 6.80 -7.69
C TRP A 27 12.85 6.07 -8.91
N GLY A 28 12.82 6.74 -10.06
CA GLY A 28 13.14 6.11 -11.32
C GLY A 28 12.14 5.04 -11.70
N ALA A 29 10.89 5.22 -11.28
CA ALA A 29 9.82 4.28 -11.54
C ALA A 29 9.29 4.41 -12.95
N THR A 30 8.85 3.28 -13.51
CA THR A 30 8.23 3.19 -14.84
C THR A 30 6.77 2.76 -14.71
N ASN A 31 6.00 2.87 -15.80
CA ASN A 31 4.60 2.44 -15.86
C ASN A 31 3.66 3.22 -14.93
N ILE A 32 4.09 4.38 -14.48
CA ILE A 32 3.35 5.18 -13.49
C ILE A 32 2.35 6.16 -14.11
N THR A 33 2.21 6.15 -15.45
CA THR A 33 1.18 6.90 -16.18
C THR A 33 0.07 6.00 -16.73
N SER A 34 0.19 4.69 -16.54
CA SER A 34 -0.76 3.71 -17.06
C SER A 34 -1.79 3.35 -16.00
N LEU A 35 -3.04 3.77 -16.19
CA LEU A 35 -4.12 3.40 -15.28
C LEU A 35 -4.24 1.89 -15.12
N GLU A 36 -4.12 1.16 -16.23
CA GLU A 36 -4.23 -0.29 -16.26
C GLU A 36 -3.15 -0.96 -15.42
N LYS A 37 -1.89 -0.54 -15.59
CA LYS A 37 -0.76 -1.11 -14.87
C LYS A 37 -0.75 -0.73 -13.39
N VAL A 38 -1.13 0.50 -13.07
CA VAL A 38 -1.25 0.94 -11.69
C VAL A 38 -2.37 0.17 -10.99
N LYS A 39 -3.53 0.04 -11.64
CA LYS A 39 -4.65 -0.72 -11.09
C LYS A 39 -4.25 -2.17 -10.82
N LYS A 40 -3.61 -2.82 -11.80
CA LYS A 40 -3.17 -4.20 -11.65
C LYS A 40 -2.19 -4.34 -10.50
N ALA A 41 -1.24 -3.41 -10.37
CA ALA A 41 -0.26 -3.44 -9.30
C ALA A 41 -0.93 -3.35 -7.93
N LEU A 42 -1.95 -2.51 -7.78
CA LEU A 42 -2.69 -2.41 -6.52
C LEU A 42 -3.46 -3.70 -6.23
N ILE A 43 -4.17 -4.23 -7.22
CA ILE A 43 -4.93 -5.48 -7.05
C ILE A 43 -4.01 -6.64 -6.68
N ASP A 44 -2.90 -6.79 -7.40
CA ASP A 44 -1.94 -7.86 -7.14
C ASP A 44 -1.28 -7.71 -5.77
N SER A 45 -1.04 -6.46 -5.34
CA SER A 45 -0.48 -6.18 -4.02
C SER A 45 -1.45 -6.58 -2.91
N VAL A 46 -2.73 -6.25 -3.06
CA VAL A 46 -3.77 -6.65 -2.10
C VAL A 46 -3.81 -8.16 -1.96
N ALA A 47 -3.81 -8.88 -3.08
CA ALA A 47 -3.83 -10.34 -3.09
C ALA A 47 -2.58 -10.92 -2.43
N ALA A 48 -1.41 -10.38 -2.74
CA ALA A 48 -0.14 -10.85 -2.17
C ALA A 48 -0.10 -10.70 -0.65
N CYS A 49 -0.69 -9.63 -0.12
CA CYS A 49 -0.76 -9.40 1.32
C CYS A 49 -1.74 -10.33 2.03
N GLY A 50 -2.60 -11.02 1.30
CA GLY A 50 -3.66 -11.83 1.89
C GLY A 50 -4.85 -10.98 2.35
N ALA A 51 -4.99 -9.78 1.78
CA ALA A 51 -6.06 -8.85 2.12
C ALA A 51 -7.26 -9.02 1.19
N THR A 52 -8.39 -8.44 1.57
CA THR A 52 -9.63 -8.51 0.82
C THR A 52 -9.97 -7.16 0.22
N LEU A 53 -9.98 -7.09 -1.11
CA LEU A 53 -10.31 -5.85 -1.82
C LEU A 53 -11.81 -5.57 -1.75
N LEU A 54 -12.18 -4.37 -1.32
CA LEU A 54 -13.57 -3.92 -1.27
C LEU A 54 -13.89 -2.96 -2.41
N GLU A 55 -13.00 -2.00 -2.67
CA GLU A 55 -13.20 -0.99 -3.68
C GLU A 55 -11.85 -0.47 -4.16
N ILE A 56 -11.76 -0.11 -5.44
CA ILE A 56 -10.57 0.53 -5.99
C ILE A 56 -11.00 1.71 -6.84
N ARG A 57 -10.33 2.83 -6.65
CA ARG A 57 -10.57 4.08 -7.38
C ARG A 57 -9.25 4.66 -7.86
N LEU A 58 -9.21 5.03 -9.12
CA LEU A 58 -8.04 5.69 -9.70
C LEU A 58 -8.49 6.92 -10.47
N HIS A 59 -7.66 7.94 -10.44
CA HIS A 59 -7.84 9.15 -11.22
C HIS A 59 -6.53 9.50 -11.91
N ARG A 60 -6.58 9.71 -13.22
CA ARG A 60 -5.44 10.22 -13.97
C ARG A 60 -5.73 11.66 -14.35
N PHE A 61 -4.84 12.57 -13.98
CA PHE A 61 -5.09 14.01 -14.13
C PHE A 61 -5.14 14.45 -15.57
N SER A 62 -4.35 13.84 -16.45
CA SER A 62 -4.42 14.00 -17.89
C SER A 62 -3.54 12.95 -18.54
N PRO A 63 -3.62 12.76 -19.89
CA PRO A 63 -2.75 11.81 -20.57
C PRO A 63 -1.29 12.08 -20.22
N ASN A 64 -0.54 11.03 -19.87
CA ASN A 64 0.88 11.08 -19.51
C ASN A 64 1.19 11.88 -18.24
N GLN A 65 0.18 12.17 -17.43
CA GLN A 65 0.37 12.83 -16.13
C GLN A 65 0.13 11.88 -14.97
N GLY A 66 0.20 12.43 -13.75
CA GLY A 66 0.15 11.66 -12.54
C GLY A 66 -1.18 10.95 -12.30
N ILE A 67 -1.09 9.89 -11.51
CA ILE A 67 -2.24 9.10 -11.09
C ILE A 67 -2.36 9.18 -9.58
N SER A 68 -3.58 9.31 -9.09
CA SER A 68 -3.93 9.11 -7.70
C SER A 68 -4.83 7.89 -7.62
N GLY A 69 -4.53 6.97 -6.72
CA GLY A 69 -5.31 5.76 -6.59
C GLY A 69 -5.41 5.28 -5.16
N VAL A 70 -6.52 4.61 -4.85
CA VAL A 70 -6.73 4.00 -3.55
C VAL A 70 -7.44 2.67 -3.72
N ALA A 71 -6.95 1.67 -3.01
CA ALA A 71 -7.61 0.38 -2.86
C ALA A 71 -8.09 0.31 -1.41
N ILE A 72 -9.39 0.31 -1.24
CA ILE A 72 -10.02 0.14 0.08
C ILE A 72 -10.13 -1.36 0.31
N ILE A 73 -9.53 -1.82 1.37
CA ILE A 73 -9.53 -3.22 1.73
C ILE A 73 -10.20 -3.40 3.08
N LYS A 74 -10.67 -4.59 3.36
CA LYS A 74 -11.31 -4.90 4.65
C LYS A 74 -10.39 -4.53 5.81
N GLU A 75 -9.07 -4.67 5.61
CA GLU A 75 -8.05 -4.48 6.64
C GLU A 75 -7.42 -3.08 6.64
N SER A 76 -7.87 -2.14 5.86
CA SER A 76 -7.60 -0.70 5.78
C SER A 76 -7.43 -0.21 4.34
N HIS A 77 -6.21 0.08 3.85
CA HIS A 77 -6.07 0.60 2.48
C HIS A 77 -4.65 0.50 1.94
N LEU A 78 -4.57 0.56 0.59
CA LEU A 78 -3.36 0.87 -0.14
C LEU A 78 -3.64 2.12 -0.97
N SER A 79 -2.70 3.06 -1.03
CA SER A 79 -2.84 4.23 -1.87
C SER A 79 -1.56 4.48 -2.66
N ILE A 80 -1.70 5.15 -3.80
CA ILE A 80 -0.59 5.52 -4.65
C ILE A 80 -0.81 6.90 -5.24
N HIS A 81 0.26 7.67 -5.31
CA HIS A 81 0.31 8.94 -6.04
C HIS A 81 1.57 8.94 -6.87
N THR A 82 1.45 9.34 -8.14
CA THR A 82 2.61 9.34 -9.03
C THR A 82 2.92 10.72 -9.58
N TRP A 83 4.20 10.98 -9.76
CA TRP A 83 4.74 12.19 -10.37
C TRP A 83 5.66 11.75 -11.52
N PRO A 84 5.09 11.51 -12.72
CA PRO A 84 5.88 10.99 -13.85
C PRO A 84 7.05 11.89 -14.27
N GLU A 85 6.89 13.21 -14.10
CA GLU A 85 7.94 14.17 -14.42
C GLU A 85 9.21 13.96 -13.60
N PHE A 86 9.10 13.32 -12.43
CA PHE A 86 10.23 13.01 -11.57
C PHE A 86 10.51 11.52 -11.46
N GLY A 87 9.75 10.69 -12.18
CA GLY A 87 9.86 9.25 -12.05
C GLY A 87 9.53 8.76 -10.64
N TYR A 88 8.70 9.48 -9.92
CA TYR A 88 8.45 9.26 -8.50
C TYR A 88 7.05 8.72 -8.24
N ALA A 89 6.95 7.77 -7.34
CA ALA A 89 5.67 7.28 -6.83
C ALA A 89 5.74 7.16 -5.32
N ALA A 90 4.69 7.70 -4.66
CA ALA A 90 4.50 7.56 -3.22
C ALA A 90 3.41 6.54 -2.98
N ILE A 91 3.71 5.51 -2.18
CA ILE A 91 2.78 4.41 -1.94
C ILE A 91 2.61 4.24 -0.44
N ASP A 92 1.35 4.15 -0.01
CA ASP A 92 0.98 3.83 1.37
C ASP A 92 0.37 2.46 1.43
N ILE A 93 0.80 1.64 2.39
CA ILE A 93 0.22 0.34 2.67
C ILE A 93 -0.08 0.32 4.16
N PHE A 94 -1.35 0.50 4.50
CA PHE A 94 -1.77 0.46 5.90
C PHE A 94 -2.73 -0.70 6.10
N VAL A 95 -2.32 -1.66 6.93
CA VAL A 95 -3.09 -2.88 7.17
C VAL A 95 -3.14 -3.23 8.65
N CYS A 96 -4.26 -3.82 9.04
CA CYS A 96 -4.46 -4.33 10.39
C CYS A 96 -4.56 -5.86 10.37
N GLY A 97 -4.55 -6.45 11.56
CA GLY A 97 -4.73 -7.89 11.72
C GLY A 97 -3.54 -8.70 11.27
N GLU A 98 -3.82 -9.84 10.65
CA GLU A 98 -2.79 -10.82 10.27
C GLU A 98 -2.28 -10.66 8.85
N VAL A 99 -2.71 -9.60 8.16
CA VAL A 99 -2.28 -9.29 6.81
C VAL A 99 -0.83 -8.84 6.82
N ASN A 100 -0.04 -9.31 5.86
CA ASN A 100 1.37 -8.97 5.79
C ASN A 100 1.63 -7.93 4.70
N PRO A 101 1.82 -6.64 5.09
CA PRO A 101 1.99 -5.56 4.12
C PRO A 101 3.30 -5.64 3.35
N TYR A 102 4.31 -6.30 3.89
CA TYR A 102 5.61 -6.45 3.23
C TYR A 102 5.52 -7.24 1.94
N LYS A 103 4.51 -8.10 1.80
CA LYS A 103 4.34 -8.90 0.58
C LYS A 103 3.92 -8.08 -0.63
N ALA A 104 3.47 -6.85 -0.43
CA ALA A 104 3.18 -5.95 -1.53
C ALA A 104 4.45 -5.39 -2.18
N ILE A 105 5.54 -5.28 -1.43
CA ILE A 105 6.75 -4.63 -1.90
C ILE A 105 7.34 -5.28 -3.15
N PRO A 106 7.58 -6.60 -3.21
CA PRO A 106 8.09 -7.21 -4.44
C PRO A 106 7.14 -7.06 -5.63
N VAL A 107 5.82 -7.07 -5.39
CA VAL A 107 4.82 -6.85 -6.44
C VAL A 107 4.98 -5.45 -7.04
N LEU A 108 5.08 -4.43 -6.18
CA LEU A 108 5.21 -3.05 -6.61
C LEU A 108 6.54 -2.78 -7.30
N LYS A 109 7.62 -3.36 -6.81
CA LYS A 109 8.93 -3.25 -7.45
C LYS A 109 8.94 -3.89 -8.84
N LYS A 110 8.29 -5.02 -9.00
CA LYS A 110 8.20 -5.70 -10.29
C LYS A 110 7.36 -4.89 -11.28
N ALA A 111 6.27 -4.28 -10.78
CA ALA A 111 5.36 -3.50 -11.62
C ALA A 111 6.00 -2.20 -12.12
N PHE A 112 6.71 -1.50 -11.26
CA PHE A 112 7.19 -0.16 -11.54
C PHE A 112 8.70 -0.05 -11.77
N LYS A 113 9.45 -1.11 -11.50
CA LYS A 113 10.90 -1.22 -11.74
C LYS A 113 11.69 0.01 -11.30
N PRO A 114 11.56 0.44 -10.04
CA PRO A 114 12.25 1.64 -9.56
C PRO A 114 13.76 1.42 -9.52
N LYS A 115 14.51 2.51 -9.70
CA LYS A 115 15.96 2.49 -9.56
C LYS A 115 16.38 2.63 -8.10
N LYS A 116 15.54 3.28 -7.28
CA LYS A 116 15.81 3.50 -5.87
C LYS A 116 14.51 3.40 -5.09
N THR A 117 14.58 2.79 -3.90
CA THR A 117 13.44 2.67 -3.00
C THR A 117 13.83 3.10 -1.60
N GLN A 118 12.83 3.59 -0.86
CA GLN A 118 12.96 3.88 0.54
C GLN A 118 11.70 3.41 1.25
N LEU A 119 11.85 2.79 2.41
CA LEU A 119 10.71 2.25 3.16
C LEU A 119 10.78 2.75 4.59
N LEU A 120 9.64 3.23 5.08
CA LEU A 120 9.45 3.59 6.48
C LEU A 120 8.28 2.78 7.04
N GLU A 121 8.48 2.17 8.19
CA GLU A 121 7.43 1.43 8.89
C GLU A 121 6.99 2.19 10.13
N LEU A 122 5.67 2.31 10.29
CA LEU A 122 5.06 2.88 11.49
C LEU A 122 4.04 1.88 12.05
N LYS A 123 4.02 1.74 13.37
CA LYS A 123 2.98 1.01 14.06
C LYS A 123 2.00 2.02 14.65
N ARG A 124 0.74 1.88 14.28
CA ARG A 124 -0.30 2.86 14.62
C ARG A 124 -1.30 2.27 15.60
N GLY A 125 -1.82 3.13 16.47
CA GLY A 125 -2.83 2.71 17.43
C GLY A 125 -2.28 1.79 18.51
N ILE A 126 -1.13 2.13 19.06
CA ILE A 126 -0.48 1.31 20.08
C ILE A 126 -1.30 1.37 21.38
N LEU A 127 -1.58 0.19 21.95
CA LEU A 127 -2.26 0.06 23.24
C LEU A 127 -1.21 -0.27 24.30
N GLU A 128 -1.28 0.43 25.41
CA GLU A 128 -0.40 0.18 26.54
C GLU A 128 -0.99 -0.82 27.54
#